data_487e958699ad7d1ebcda13edba77519c
#
_entry.id   487e958699ad7d1ebcda13edba77519c
#
_cell.length_a   1.000
_cell.length_b   1.000
_cell.length_c   1.000
_cell.angle_alpha   90.00
_cell.angle_beta   90.00
_cell.angle_gamma   90.00
#
_symmetry.space_group_name_H-M   'P 1'
#
loop_
_entity.id
_entity.type
_entity.pdbx_description
1 polymer ?
#
loop_
_entity_poly.entity_id
_entity_poly.type
_entity_poly.pdbx_seq_one_letter_code
_entity_poly.pdbx_strand_id
1 'polypeptide(L)'
;MQNTNVKNKKTNKKSKQKIKKRLLFSFILFIFLLTLAIFFAFNFIKLYKNGGINISKNLKENKEIILNISEGAGLGVIADELKQNGIIENKLFFRLKCQELGIDTNFKPGEFILNKNMNFYELTEMLQSNSIDNKDQIKFLIKEGETQEDIAKNLEKQGIISYNEFMQACNTLNFDYSFFKEIPEKKERESKLEGYLYPDTYFLKKGENAESIINKFLRRFDELYTEERRQATKEKGLSIDEVVTIASIIEKEIKYAPERKIAASVIFNRLEKNMPLQIDATVLYAKKEHSDRTLANDTKIESPYNTYYVNGLPVGPISNPRIECIDAVLNPEQTDYIYYVVKNDKTGEHFYTADYNEFLKAKQEYLKKFD
;
A
#
# COMPACT_ATOMS: atom_id res chain seq x y z
N MET A 1 35.69 -65.46 26.18
CA MET A 1 35.94 -64.47 25.10
C MET A 1 34.67 -63.79 24.47
N GLN A 2 33.42 -64.09 24.85
CA GLN A 2 32.23 -63.50 24.23
C GLN A 2 31.81 -62.14 24.82
N ASN A 3 32.22 -61.76 26.04
CA ASN A 3 31.74 -60.54 26.71
C ASN A 3 32.47 -59.25 26.31
N THR A 4 33.63 -59.32 25.69
CA THR A 4 34.37 -58.11 25.23
C THR A 4 33.87 -57.55 23.90
N ASN A 5 33.32 -58.39 23.01
CA ASN A 5 32.84 -57.99 21.70
C ASN A 5 31.48 -57.21 21.76
N VAL A 6 30.65 -57.47 22.77
CA VAL A 6 29.35 -56.78 22.95
C VAL A 6 29.52 -55.38 23.53
N LYS A 7 30.48 -55.15 24.43
CA LYS A 7 30.82 -53.84 24.99
C LYS A 7 31.38 -52.89 23.92
N ASN A 8 32.25 -53.38 23.04
CA ASN A 8 32.84 -52.58 21.97
C ASN A 8 31.83 -52.19 20.88
N LYS A 9 30.84 -53.04 20.56
CA LYS A 9 29.75 -52.67 19.63
C LYS A 9 28.81 -51.61 20.21
N LYS A 10 28.47 -51.64 21.52
CA LYS A 10 27.61 -50.64 22.19
C LYS A 10 28.28 -49.27 22.33
N THR A 11 29.59 -49.22 22.62
CA THR A 11 30.35 -47.95 22.69
C THR A 11 30.51 -47.31 21.32
N ASN A 12 30.73 -48.08 20.27
CA ASN A 12 30.86 -47.61 18.89
C ASN A 12 29.51 -47.08 18.34
N LYS A 13 28.38 -47.66 18.75
CA LYS A 13 27.02 -47.20 18.39
C LYS A 13 26.66 -45.88 19.09
N LYS A 14 27.05 -45.71 20.37
CA LYS A 14 26.86 -44.47 21.14
C LYS A 14 27.73 -43.31 20.60
N SER A 15 28.98 -43.58 20.19
CA SER A 15 29.85 -42.57 19.61
C SER A 15 29.34 -42.10 18.24
N LYS A 16 28.91 -43.02 17.35
CA LYS A 16 28.27 -42.67 16.06
C LYS A 16 26.98 -41.86 16.20
N GLN A 17 26.17 -42.17 17.22
CA GLN A 17 24.96 -41.36 17.51
C GLN A 17 25.31 -39.96 18.03
N LYS A 18 26.35 -39.83 18.86
CA LYS A 18 26.81 -38.50 19.32
C LYS A 18 27.36 -37.66 18.17
N ILE A 19 28.09 -38.26 17.24
CA ILE A 19 28.62 -37.59 16.04
C ILE A 19 27.45 -37.15 15.12
N LYS A 20 26.47 -38.02 14.86
CA LYS A 20 25.29 -37.67 14.06
C LYS A 20 24.49 -36.52 14.68
N LYS A 21 24.29 -36.49 16.01
CA LYS A 21 23.62 -35.39 16.71
C LYS A 21 24.40 -34.08 16.62
N ARG A 22 25.73 -34.12 16.72
CA ARG A 22 26.60 -32.95 16.57
C ARG A 22 26.56 -32.40 15.12
N LEU A 23 26.61 -33.28 14.13
CA LEU A 23 26.49 -32.88 12.72
C LEU A 23 25.11 -32.30 12.41
N LEU A 24 24.05 -32.89 12.93
CA LEU A 24 22.69 -32.37 12.77
C LEU A 24 22.56 -30.99 13.43
N PHE A 25 23.08 -30.84 14.66
CA PHE A 25 23.04 -29.53 15.35
C PHE A 25 23.88 -28.48 14.60
N SER A 26 25.06 -28.83 14.10
CA SER A 26 25.90 -27.93 13.28
C SER A 26 25.22 -27.54 11.99
N PHE A 27 24.48 -28.46 11.35
CA PHE A 27 23.71 -28.19 10.13
C PHE A 27 22.52 -27.25 10.40
N ILE A 28 21.79 -27.49 11.49
CA ILE A 28 20.70 -26.62 11.91
C ILE A 28 21.22 -25.21 12.24
N LEU A 29 22.33 -25.11 12.97
CA LEU A 29 22.97 -23.84 13.27
C LEU A 29 23.43 -23.11 12.00
N PHE A 30 23.99 -23.84 11.04
CA PHE A 30 24.40 -23.29 9.74
C PHE A 30 23.19 -22.72 8.97
N ILE A 31 22.08 -23.47 8.89
CA ILE A 31 20.85 -22.98 8.25
C ILE A 31 20.33 -21.75 8.96
N PHE A 32 20.31 -21.74 10.29
CA PHE A 32 19.88 -20.57 11.08
C PHE A 32 20.75 -19.34 10.81
N LEU A 33 22.08 -19.51 10.77
CA LEU A 33 22.98 -18.40 10.46
C LEU A 33 22.82 -17.91 9.01
N LEU A 34 22.57 -18.84 8.08
CA LEU A 34 22.33 -18.51 6.68
C LEU A 34 21.01 -17.72 6.51
N THR A 35 19.93 -18.16 7.15
CA THR A 35 18.65 -17.42 7.13
C THR A 35 18.77 -16.04 7.77
N LEU A 36 19.52 -15.93 8.86
CA LEU A 36 19.81 -14.66 9.50
C LEU A 36 20.61 -13.73 8.58
N ALA A 37 21.63 -14.26 7.90
CA ALA A 37 22.42 -13.48 6.93
C ALA A 37 21.58 -12.99 5.75
N ILE A 38 20.70 -13.84 5.21
CA ILE A 38 19.75 -13.47 4.14
C ILE A 38 18.80 -12.36 4.63
N PHE A 39 18.27 -12.49 5.83
CA PHE A 39 17.40 -11.47 6.43
C PHE A 39 18.11 -10.12 6.59
N PHE A 40 19.35 -10.11 7.07
CA PHE A 40 20.13 -8.87 7.18
C PHE A 40 20.48 -8.29 5.80
N ALA A 41 20.86 -9.13 4.83
CA ALA A 41 21.13 -8.67 3.47
C ALA A 41 19.88 -8.03 2.82
N PHE A 42 18.72 -8.64 3.00
CA PHE A 42 17.46 -8.11 2.50
C PHE A 42 17.13 -6.72 3.10
N ASN A 43 17.22 -6.58 4.43
CA ASN A 43 16.99 -5.30 5.09
C ASN A 43 18.03 -4.24 4.69
N PHE A 44 19.28 -4.65 4.48
CA PHE A 44 20.34 -3.76 4.00
C PHE A 44 20.03 -3.23 2.59
N ILE A 45 19.65 -4.12 1.66
CA ILE A 45 19.28 -3.74 0.28
C ILE A 45 18.06 -2.82 0.29
N LYS A 46 17.04 -3.14 1.10
CA LYS A 46 15.83 -2.31 1.24
C LYS A 46 16.17 -0.90 1.74
N LEU A 47 16.99 -0.79 2.78
CA LEU A 47 17.40 0.49 3.34
C LEU A 47 18.27 1.29 2.35
N TYR A 48 19.12 0.62 1.57
CA TYR A 48 19.92 1.25 0.52
C TYR A 48 19.04 1.80 -0.60
N LYS A 49 18.10 1.00 -1.14
CA LYS A 49 17.16 1.43 -2.18
C LYS A 49 16.34 2.66 -1.76
N ASN A 50 16.00 2.76 -0.49
CA ASN A 50 15.28 3.89 0.09
C ASN A 50 16.20 5.07 0.51
N GLY A 51 17.43 5.12 0.05
CA GLY A 51 18.37 6.20 0.39
C GLY A 51 18.64 6.36 1.88
N GLY A 52 18.63 5.26 2.64
CA GLY A 52 18.87 5.27 4.08
C GLY A 52 17.66 5.68 4.93
N ILE A 53 16.46 5.79 4.36
CA ILE A 53 15.21 6.11 5.06
C ILE A 53 14.46 4.82 5.40
N ASN A 54 14.01 4.69 6.64
CA ASN A 54 13.15 3.59 7.06
C ASN A 54 11.68 4.02 7.05
N ILE A 55 11.04 3.90 5.91
CA ILE A 55 9.66 4.33 5.68
C ILE A 55 8.70 3.67 6.69
N SER A 56 8.87 2.38 6.98
CA SER A 56 7.98 1.63 7.88
C SER A 56 8.03 2.13 9.33
N LYS A 57 9.17 2.68 9.76
CA LYS A 57 9.35 3.26 11.11
C LYS A 57 8.79 4.66 11.18
N ASN A 58 9.03 5.44 10.13
CA ASN A 58 8.68 6.84 10.07
C ASN A 58 7.17 7.08 9.92
N LEU A 59 6.43 6.18 9.28
CA LEU A 59 4.96 6.25 9.16
C LEU A 59 4.20 6.36 10.49
N LYS A 60 4.84 5.99 11.62
CA LYS A 60 4.25 6.10 12.96
C LYS A 60 4.44 7.47 13.62
N GLU A 61 5.34 8.30 13.11
CA GLU A 61 5.70 9.60 13.70
C GLU A 61 5.45 10.73 12.68
N ASN A 62 4.23 11.25 12.64
CA ASN A 62 3.91 12.43 11.81
C ASN A 62 4.38 13.71 12.50
N LYS A 63 5.71 13.94 12.56
CA LYS A 63 6.32 15.11 13.21
C LYS A 63 7.07 15.96 12.19
N GLU A 64 6.73 17.23 12.14
CA GLU A 64 7.47 18.23 11.37
C GLU A 64 8.77 18.61 12.08
N ILE A 65 9.83 18.77 11.30
CA ILE A 65 11.15 19.14 11.75
C ILE A 65 11.63 20.31 10.90
N ILE A 66 12.14 21.33 11.54
CA ILE A 66 12.81 22.44 10.84
C ILE A 66 14.29 22.08 10.71
N LEU A 67 14.76 21.94 9.46
CA LEU A 67 16.17 21.72 9.11
C LEU A 67 16.75 23.00 8.53
N ASN A 68 17.86 23.47 9.08
CA ASN A 68 18.56 24.64 8.56
C ASN A 68 19.85 24.21 7.84
N ILE A 69 19.91 24.41 6.51
CA ILE A 69 21.08 24.10 5.70
C ILE A 69 21.86 25.39 5.49
N SER A 70 23.10 25.42 5.99
CA SER A 70 23.99 26.55 5.84
C SER A 70 24.46 26.71 4.39
N GLU A 71 24.77 27.95 3.98
CA GLU A 71 25.34 28.21 2.67
C GLU A 71 26.69 27.48 2.51
N GLY A 72 26.87 26.78 1.39
CA GLY A 72 28.03 25.94 1.12
C GLY A 72 28.09 24.62 1.87
N ALA A 73 27.04 24.20 2.56
CA ALA A 73 27.00 22.91 3.20
C ALA A 73 27.07 21.75 2.17
N GLY A 74 28.11 20.94 2.28
CA GLY A 74 28.27 19.76 1.43
C GLY A 74 27.33 18.63 1.82
N LEU A 75 27.12 17.70 0.90
CA LEU A 75 26.24 16.50 1.09
C LEU A 75 26.51 15.74 2.41
N GLY A 76 27.77 15.71 2.86
CA GLY A 76 28.14 15.06 4.13
C GLY A 76 27.51 15.74 5.34
N VAL A 77 27.54 17.07 5.40
CA VAL A 77 26.96 17.87 6.49
C VAL A 77 25.45 17.72 6.49
N ILE A 78 24.83 17.83 5.32
CA ILE A 78 23.37 17.65 5.16
C ILE A 78 22.94 16.26 5.63
N ALA A 79 23.66 15.21 5.25
CA ALA A 79 23.37 13.84 5.68
C ALA A 79 23.55 13.64 7.21
N ASP A 80 24.51 14.34 7.83
CA ASP A 80 24.70 14.30 9.28
C ASP A 80 23.53 14.97 10.01
N GLU A 81 23.07 16.12 9.55
CA GLU A 81 21.92 16.83 10.12
C GLU A 81 20.61 16.04 9.94
N LEU A 82 20.37 15.48 8.76
CA LEU A 82 19.21 14.62 8.50
C LEU A 82 19.18 13.40 9.45
N LYS A 83 20.35 12.82 9.71
CA LYS A 83 20.46 11.69 10.65
C LYS A 83 20.26 12.11 12.09
N GLN A 84 20.83 13.24 12.53
CA GLN A 84 20.65 13.76 13.90
C GLN A 84 19.19 14.06 14.19
N ASN A 85 18.45 14.57 13.21
CA ASN A 85 17.02 14.84 13.31
C ASN A 85 16.14 13.58 13.10
N GLY A 86 16.75 12.42 12.84
CA GLY A 86 16.03 11.14 12.70
C GLY A 86 15.20 11.03 11.43
N ILE A 87 15.51 11.81 10.39
CA ILE A 87 14.86 11.74 9.08
C ILE A 87 15.41 10.55 8.29
N ILE A 88 16.74 10.36 8.35
CA ILE A 88 17.41 9.19 7.76
C ILE A 88 18.04 8.31 8.82
N GLU A 89 18.09 7.00 8.59
CA GLU A 89 18.78 6.03 9.48
C GLU A 89 20.25 5.84 9.08
N ASN A 90 20.57 5.94 7.79
CA ASN A 90 21.90 5.65 7.27
C ASN A 90 22.40 6.75 6.32
N LYS A 91 23.32 7.58 6.83
CA LYS A 91 23.90 8.68 6.06
C LYS A 91 24.75 8.23 4.86
N LEU A 92 25.38 7.06 4.95
CA LEU A 92 26.16 6.54 3.84
C LEU A 92 25.23 6.17 2.67
N PHE A 93 24.12 5.51 2.94
CA PHE A 93 23.16 5.14 1.90
C PHE A 93 22.49 6.35 1.27
N PHE A 94 22.16 7.38 2.08
CA PHE A 94 21.65 8.64 1.55
C PHE A 94 22.64 9.28 0.58
N ARG A 95 23.90 9.40 0.98
CA ARG A 95 24.97 9.98 0.14
C ARG A 95 25.19 9.20 -1.15
N LEU A 96 25.29 7.87 -1.07
CA LEU A 96 25.49 7.00 -2.23
C LEU A 96 24.31 7.11 -3.20
N LYS A 97 23.09 7.20 -2.69
CA LYS A 97 21.89 7.33 -3.54
C LYS A 97 21.82 8.70 -4.21
N CYS A 98 22.19 9.78 -3.52
CA CYS A 98 22.30 11.11 -4.12
C CYS A 98 23.34 11.14 -5.24
N GLN A 99 24.51 10.50 -5.04
CA GLN A 99 25.57 10.41 -6.06
C GLN A 99 25.12 9.56 -7.26
N GLU A 100 24.47 8.41 -7.02
CA GLU A 100 23.90 7.56 -8.08
C GLU A 100 22.94 8.34 -8.99
N LEU A 101 22.16 9.25 -8.41
CA LEU A 101 21.17 10.05 -9.14
C LEU A 101 21.74 11.39 -9.65
N GLY A 102 23.00 11.73 -9.38
CA GLY A 102 23.64 12.97 -9.80
C GLY A 102 23.04 14.24 -9.16
N ILE A 103 22.47 14.12 -7.95
CA ILE A 103 21.83 15.24 -7.23
C ILE A 103 22.61 15.72 -6.01
N ASP A 104 23.81 15.21 -5.80
CA ASP A 104 24.66 15.45 -4.63
C ASP A 104 25.16 16.89 -4.47
N THR A 105 25.09 17.71 -5.52
CA THR A 105 25.48 19.12 -5.52
C THR A 105 24.31 20.11 -5.66
N ASN A 106 23.08 19.62 -5.73
CA ASN A 106 21.92 20.42 -6.10
C ASN A 106 21.12 20.95 -4.89
N PHE A 107 21.52 20.61 -3.67
CA PHE A 107 20.82 21.06 -2.46
C PHE A 107 21.02 22.54 -2.20
N LYS A 108 19.94 23.21 -1.76
CA LYS A 108 19.90 24.65 -1.53
C LYS A 108 20.13 24.99 -0.06
N PRO A 109 20.76 26.11 0.25
CA PRO A 109 20.82 26.61 1.62
C PRO A 109 19.49 27.19 2.05
N GLY A 110 19.22 27.16 3.37
CA GLY A 110 18.05 27.79 3.99
C GLY A 110 17.31 26.88 4.95
N GLU A 111 16.15 27.34 5.42
CA GLU A 111 15.29 26.58 6.33
C GLU A 111 14.29 25.74 5.54
N PHE A 112 14.16 24.46 5.92
CA PHE A 112 13.26 23.50 5.31
C PHE A 112 12.37 22.89 6.39
N ILE A 113 11.05 22.88 6.16
CA ILE A 113 10.12 22.15 7.00
C ILE A 113 10.01 20.74 6.42
N LEU A 114 10.59 19.76 7.11
CA LEU A 114 10.62 18.37 6.69
C LEU A 114 9.68 17.55 7.55
N ASN A 115 9.09 16.53 6.96
CA ASN A 115 8.31 15.54 7.68
C ASN A 115 9.07 14.20 7.72
N LYS A 116 9.08 13.53 8.87
CA LYS A 116 9.71 12.21 9.02
C LYS A 116 9.10 11.13 8.11
N ASN A 117 7.90 11.37 7.59
CA ASN A 117 7.22 10.44 6.68
C ASN A 117 7.65 10.59 5.22
N MET A 118 8.46 11.61 4.90
CA MET A 118 8.97 11.80 3.54
C MET A 118 9.80 10.60 3.09
N ASN A 119 9.58 10.18 1.86
CA ASN A 119 10.47 9.25 1.18
C ASN A 119 11.73 9.95 0.67
N PHE A 120 12.66 9.20 0.10
CA PHE A 120 13.93 9.74 -0.39
C PHE A 120 13.73 10.83 -1.45
N TYR A 121 12.81 10.64 -2.38
CA TYR A 121 12.60 11.58 -3.49
C TYR A 121 11.91 12.86 -3.02
N GLU A 122 10.90 12.76 -2.16
CA GLU A 122 10.24 13.91 -1.54
C GLU A 122 11.25 14.74 -0.72
N LEU A 123 12.07 14.06 0.08
CA LEU A 123 13.12 14.71 0.85
C LEU A 123 14.10 15.44 -0.04
N THR A 124 14.62 14.79 -1.07
CA THR A 124 15.63 15.40 -1.96
C THR A 124 15.04 16.50 -2.84
N GLU A 125 13.80 16.36 -3.31
CA GLU A 125 13.10 17.43 -4.03
C GLU A 125 12.91 18.66 -3.14
N MET A 126 12.50 18.45 -1.89
CA MET A 126 12.38 19.53 -0.90
C MET A 126 13.71 20.26 -0.70
N LEU A 127 14.80 19.55 -0.51
CA LEU A 127 16.13 20.12 -0.27
C LEU A 127 16.75 20.76 -1.52
N GLN A 128 16.27 20.46 -2.72
CA GLN A 128 16.66 21.09 -3.97
C GLN A 128 15.81 22.33 -4.30
N SER A 129 14.65 22.47 -3.69
CA SER A 129 13.81 23.66 -3.84
C SER A 129 14.43 24.85 -3.09
N ASN A 130 14.10 26.08 -3.50
CA ASN A 130 14.53 27.25 -2.72
C ASN A 130 13.84 27.25 -1.34
N SER A 131 14.57 27.60 -0.28
CA SER A 131 14.02 27.66 1.09
C SER A 131 12.82 28.63 1.19
N ILE A 132 12.80 29.69 0.40
CA ILE A 132 11.69 30.65 0.29
C ILE A 132 10.45 29.97 -0.34
N ASP A 133 10.64 29.01 -1.25
CA ASP A 133 9.55 28.28 -1.90
C ASP A 133 8.82 27.33 -0.94
N ASN A 134 9.41 26.97 0.19
CA ASN A 134 8.75 26.14 1.21
C ASN A 134 7.62 26.86 1.94
N LYS A 135 7.66 28.21 2.02
CA LYS A 135 6.58 28.99 2.62
C LYS A 135 5.31 29.01 1.77
N ASP A 136 5.45 28.73 0.48
CA ASP A 136 4.33 28.67 -0.47
C ASP A 136 3.82 27.24 -0.69
N GLN A 137 4.39 26.27 0.01
CA GLN A 137 3.92 24.89 -0.07
C GLN A 137 2.65 24.68 0.75
N ILE A 138 1.67 24.03 0.11
CA ILE A 138 0.40 23.64 0.71
C ILE A 138 0.53 22.16 1.08
N LYS A 139 0.31 21.85 2.36
CA LYS A 139 0.18 20.48 2.82
C LYS A 139 -1.15 19.90 2.33
N PHE A 140 -1.09 19.00 1.39
CA PHE A 140 -2.22 18.35 0.78
C PHE A 140 -2.34 16.90 1.24
N LEU A 141 -3.47 16.54 1.85
CA LEU A 141 -3.74 15.18 2.32
C LEU A 141 -4.72 14.50 1.36
N ILE A 142 -4.30 13.36 0.82
CA ILE A 142 -5.22 12.38 0.20
C ILE A 142 -5.55 11.36 1.28
N LYS A 143 -6.83 11.27 1.63
CA LYS A 143 -7.31 10.28 2.60
C LYS A 143 -7.52 8.93 1.92
N GLU A 144 -7.40 7.89 2.71
CA GLU A 144 -7.71 6.55 2.23
C GLU A 144 -9.18 6.45 1.79
N GLY A 145 -9.40 5.81 0.66
CA GLY A 145 -10.72 5.64 0.07
C GLY A 145 -11.29 6.89 -0.63
N GLU A 146 -10.54 8.00 -0.75
CA GLU A 146 -10.93 9.11 -1.62
C GLU A 146 -10.86 8.67 -3.09
N THR A 147 -11.82 9.17 -3.89
CA THR A 147 -11.84 8.96 -5.34
C THR A 147 -10.97 9.99 -6.05
N GLN A 148 -10.60 9.72 -7.32
CA GLN A 148 -9.93 10.71 -8.17
C GLN A 148 -10.72 12.02 -8.23
N GLU A 149 -12.06 11.96 -8.24
CA GLU A 149 -12.93 13.12 -8.25
C GLU A 149 -12.85 13.91 -6.93
N ASP A 150 -12.81 13.22 -5.77
CA ASP A 150 -12.64 13.86 -4.46
C ASP A 150 -11.30 14.59 -4.37
N ILE A 151 -10.23 13.95 -4.85
CA ILE A 151 -8.88 14.54 -4.90
C ILE A 151 -8.90 15.80 -5.77
N ALA A 152 -9.51 15.76 -6.96
CA ALA A 152 -9.63 16.91 -7.86
C ALA A 152 -10.37 18.09 -7.21
N LYS A 153 -11.51 17.81 -6.54
CA LYS A 153 -12.29 18.83 -5.80
C LYS A 153 -11.47 19.43 -4.64
N ASN A 154 -10.71 18.60 -3.92
CA ASN A 154 -9.89 19.06 -2.82
C ASN A 154 -8.68 19.90 -3.29
N LEU A 155 -8.07 19.57 -4.42
CA LEU A 155 -7.00 20.35 -5.06
C LEU A 155 -7.51 21.75 -5.48
N GLU A 156 -8.67 21.80 -6.13
CA GLU A 156 -9.29 23.07 -6.53
C GLU A 156 -9.70 23.92 -5.32
N LYS A 157 -10.32 23.31 -4.32
CA LYS A 157 -10.71 24.00 -3.07
C LYS A 157 -9.53 24.65 -2.36
N GLN A 158 -8.34 24.06 -2.42
CA GLN A 158 -7.12 24.60 -1.84
C GLN A 158 -6.39 25.57 -2.79
N GLY A 159 -6.91 25.80 -3.99
CA GLY A 159 -6.36 26.71 -4.98
C GLY A 159 -5.02 26.24 -5.56
N ILE A 160 -4.77 24.93 -5.59
CA ILE A 160 -3.54 24.34 -6.11
C ILE A 160 -3.62 24.25 -7.65
N ILE A 161 -4.67 23.59 -8.16
CA ILE A 161 -4.97 23.42 -9.58
C ILE A 161 -6.48 23.31 -9.79
N SER A 162 -7.00 23.65 -10.96
CA SER A 162 -8.43 23.52 -11.25
C SER A 162 -8.85 22.06 -11.39
N TYR A 163 -10.12 21.78 -11.01
CA TYR A 163 -10.74 20.45 -11.16
C TYR A 163 -10.60 19.90 -12.59
N ASN A 164 -10.98 20.73 -13.58
CA ASN A 164 -10.98 20.31 -14.97
C ASN A 164 -9.58 19.99 -15.50
N GLU A 165 -8.59 20.81 -15.16
CA GLU A 165 -7.19 20.60 -15.57
C GLU A 165 -6.64 19.31 -15.00
N PHE A 166 -6.85 19.04 -13.69
CA PHE A 166 -6.40 17.82 -13.05
C PHE A 166 -7.10 16.58 -13.65
N MET A 167 -8.43 16.59 -13.79
CA MET A 167 -9.18 15.47 -14.35
C MET A 167 -8.81 15.18 -15.80
N GLN A 168 -8.61 16.22 -16.62
CA GLN A 168 -8.12 16.05 -18.00
C GLN A 168 -6.73 15.42 -18.02
N ALA A 169 -5.81 15.90 -17.20
CA ALA A 169 -4.46 15.40 -17.14
C ALA A 169 -4.41 13.91 -16.71
N CYS A 170 -5.21 13.52 -15.70
CA CYS A 170 -5.32 12.13 -15.27
C CYS A 170 -5.75 11.18 -16.40
N ASN A 171 -6.55 11.66 -17.35
CA ASN A 171 -7.08 10.84 -18.44
C ASN A 171 -6.23 10.90 -19.74
N THR A 172 -5.40 11.91 -19.89
CA THR A 172 -4.68 12.15 -21.16
C THR A 172 -3.17 11.99 -21.08
N LEU A 173 -2.56 12.21 -19.91
CA LEU A 173 -1.11 12.08 -19.74
C LEU A 173 -0.68 10.62 -19.63
N ASN A 174 0.54 10.37 -20.06
CA ASN A 174 1.22 9.08 -19.90
C ASN A 174 2.39 9.21 -18.96
N PHE A 175 2.57 8.20 -18.10
CA PHE A 175 3.62 8.17 -17.09
C PHE A 175 4.49 6.92 -17.27
N ASP A 176 5.79 7.04 -17.04
CA ASP A 176 6.74 5.92 -17.24
C ASP A 176 6.90 5.08 -15.97
N TYR A 177 5.78 4.44 -15.57
CA TYR A 177 5.77 3.41 -14.53
C TYR A 177 5.37 2.06 -15.14
N SER A 178 5.94 0.96 -14.64
CA SER A 178 5.62 -0.38 -15.13
C SER A 178 4.13 -0.69 -14.97
N PHE A 179 3.56 -0.40 -13.80
CA PHE A 179 2.15 -0.62 -13.51
C PHE A 179 1.22 0.21 -14.41
N PHE A 180 1.63 1.42 -14.80
CA PHE A 180 0.82 2.30 -15.64
C PHE A 180 0.55 1.68 -17.01
N LYS A 181 1.52 0.92 -17.53
CA LYS A 181 1.42 0.21 -18.83
C LYS A 181 0.47 -1.01 -18.73
N GLU A 182 0.21 -1.48 -17.51
CA GLU A 182 -0.69 -2.61 -17.23
C GLU A 182 -2.14 -2.16 -16.96
N ILE A 183 -2.40 -0.86 -16.81
CA ILE A 183 -3.77 -0.35 -16.64
C ILE A 183 -4.54 -0.55 -17.93
N PRO A 184 -5.64 -1.33 -17.93
CA PRO A 184 -6.38 -1.61 -19.15
C PRO A 184 -7.04 -0.35 -19.73
N GLU A 185 -6.92 -0.18 -21.06
CA GLU A 185 -7.69 0.84 -21.79
C GLU A 185 -9.10 0.32 -22.06
N LYS A 186 -10.01 0.58 -21.13
CA LYS A 186 -11.43 0.21 -21.23
C LYS A 186 -12.26 1.47 -21.44
N LYS A 187 -13.08 1.50 -22.50
CA LYS A 187 -13.93 2.66 -22.83
C LYS A 187 -14.92 3.00 -21.71
N GLU A 188 -15.36 2.00 -20.96
CA GLU A 188 -16.31 2.12 -19.89
C GLU A 188 -15.67 2.62 -18.59
N ARG A 189 -14.34 2.73 -18.54
CA ARG A 189 -13.61 3.22 -17.37
C ARG A 189 -13.61 4.75 -17.37
N GLU A 190 -14.26 5.35 -16.40
CA GLU A 190 -14.41 6.81 -16.32
C GLU A 190 -13.11 7.51 -15.93
N SER A 191 -12.32 6.90 -15.07
CA SER A 191 -11.11 7.49 -14.47
C SER A 191 -9.92 6.52 -14.61
N LYS A 192 -8.96 6.86 -15.49
CA LYS A 192 -7.80 6.00 -15.77
C LYS A 192 -6.95 5.76 -14.53
N LEU A 193 -6.74 6.79 -13.69
CA LEU A 193 -5.88 6.75 -12.52
C LEU A 193 -6.61 6.45 -11.21
N GLU A 194 -7.92 6.14 -11.25
CA GLU A 194 -8.62 5.70 -10.04
C GLU A 194 -7.95 4.47 -9.44
N GLY A 195 -7.66 4.53 -8.14
CA GLY A 195 -6.96 3.48 -7.41
C GLY A 195 -5.45 3.63 -7.32
N TYR A 196 -4.85 4.55 -8.10
CA TYR A 196 -3.39 4.72 -8.19
C TYR A 196 -2.87 6.05 -7.61
N LEU A 197 -3.75 6.98 -7.29
CA LEU A 197 -3.40 8.25 -6.62
C LEU A 197 -3.26 7.99 -5.12
N TYR A 198 -2.08 7.52 -4.70
CA TYR A 198 -1.89 6.90 -3.40
C TYR A 198 -2.24 7.84 -2.23
N PRO A 199 -3.00 7.36 -1.22
CA PRO A 199 -3.32 8.12 0.00
C PRO A 199 -2.08 8.40 0.85
N ASP A 200 -1.69 9.66 0.93
CA ASP A 200 -0.58 10.15 1.77
C ASP A 200 -0.68 11.68 1.93
N THR A 201 0.26 12.26 2.67
CA THR A 201 0.41 13.71 2.78
C THR A 201 1.47 14.21 1.81
N TYR A 202 1.10 15.13 0.94
CA TYR A 202 1.96 15.71 -0.09
C TYR A 202 2.20 17.19 0.15
N PHE A 203 3.34 17.68 -0.32
CA PHE A 203 3.64 19.12 -0.34
C PHE A 203 3.57 19.62 -1.79
N LEU A 204 2.54 20.43 -2.06
CA LEU A 204 2.24 20.97 -3.39
C LEU A 204 2.35 22.49 -3.39
N LYS A 205 2.53 23.07 -4.58
CA LYS A 205 2.59 24.53 -4.75
C LYS A 205 1.36 25.05 -5.47
N LYS A 206 0.96 26.28 -5.20
CA LYS A 206 -0.03 26.98 -6.01
C LYS A 206 0.44 27.07 -7.46
N GLY A 207 -0.44 26.66 -8.41
CA GLY A 207 -0.09 26.69 -9.83
C GLY A 207 0.94 25.65 -10.23
N GLU A 208 1.20 24.64 -9.40
CA GLU A 208 2.00 23.46 -9.81
C GLU A 208 1.27 22.76 -10.96
N ASN A 209 2.00 22.36 -12.01
CA ASN A 209 1.38 21.73 -13.17
C ASN A 209 0.81 20.35 -12.82
N ALA A 210 -0.24 19.93 -13.53
CA ALA A 210 -0.94 18.69 -13.30
C ALA A 210 -0.03 17.46 -13.37
N GLU A 211 0.91 17.42 -14.31
CA GLU A 211 1.83 16.30 -14.50
C GLU A 211 2.72 16.09 -13.26
N SER A 212 3.30 17.17 -12.72
CA SER A 212 4.11 17.12 -11.50
C SER A 212 3.30 16.59 -10.31
N ILE A 213 2.07 17.10 -10.12
CA ILE A 213 1.20 16.69 -9.02
C ILE A 213 0.85 15.21 -9.14
N ILE A 214 0.38 14.77 -10.30
CA ILE A 214 0.00 13.38 -10.54
C ILE A 214 1.21 12.45 -10.38
N ASN A 215 2.37 12.86 -10.90
CA ASN A 215 3.59 12.08 -10.80
C ASN A 215 4.02 11.84 -9.34
N LYS A 216 3.81 12.81 -8.44
CA LYS A 216 4.06 12.62 -7.00
C LYS A 216 3.18 11.51 -6.42
N PHE A 217 1.90 11.47 -6.77
CA PHE A 217 0.95 10.48 -6.28
C PHE A 217 1.24 9.08 -6.82
N LEU A 218 1.54 8.97 -8.14
CA LEU A 218 1.87 7.72 -8.80
C LEU A 218 3.22 7.16 -8.34
N ARG A 219 4.22 8.02 -8.16
CA ARG A 219 5.52 7.62 -7.61
C ARG A 219 5.36 7.00 -6.24
N ARG A 220 4.51 7.58 -5.39
CA ARG A 220 4.24 7.04 -4.06
C ARG A 220 3.59 5.66 -4.11
N PHE A 221 2.66 5.46 -5.02
CA PHE A 221 2.08 4.14 -5.28
C PHE A 221 3.17 3.14 -5.72
N ASP A 222 4.01 3.51 -6.67
CA ASP A 222 5.08 2.65 -7.22
C ASP A 222 6.10 2.23 -6.14
N GLU A 223 6.49 3.15 -5.26
CA GLU A 223 7.39 2.88 -4.14
C GLU A 223 6.80 1.86 -3.15
N LEU A 224 5.52 1.96 -2.88
CA LEU A 224 4.83 1.09 -1.93
C LEU A 224 4.40 -0.23 -2.57
N TYR A 225 4.11 -0.24 -3.87
CA TYR A 225 3.86 -1.48 -4.61
C TYR A 225 5.18 -2.15 -4.97
N THR A 226 5.88 -2.67 -3.94
CA THR A 226 7.24 -3.21 -4.03
C THR A 226 7.35 -4.43 -4.94
N GLU A 227 8.59 -4.84 -5.26
CA GLU A 227 8.83 -6.04 -6.08
C GLU A 227 8.23 -7.30 -5.43
N GLU A 228 8.22 -7.39 -4.09
CA GLU A 228 7.59 -8.50 -3.38
C GLU A 228 6.08 -8.56 -3.65
N ARG A 229 5.40 -7.39 -3.69
CA ARG A 229 3.98 -7.31 -4.03
C ARG A 229 3.72 -7.63 -5.49
N ARG A 230 4.58 -7.17 -6.40
CA ARG A 230 4.51 -7.52 -7.84
C ARG A 230 4.65 -9.01 -8.05
N GLN A 231 5.59 -9.64 -7.35
CA GLN A 231 5.77 -11.09 -7.41
C GLN A 231 4.56 -11.84 -6.84
N ALA A 232 4.05 -11.43 -5.68
CA ALA A 232 2.84 -12.02 -5.10
C ALA A 232 1.60 -11.86 -6.01
N THR A 233 1.48 -10.73 -6.72
CA THR A 233 0.44 -10.50 -7.72
C THR A 233 0.52 -11.53 -8.85
N LYS A 234 1.72 -11.75 -9.40
CA LYS A 234 1.96 -12.75 -10.46
C LYS A 234 1.69 -14.17 -9.98
N GLU A 235 2.11 -14.51 -8.77
CA GLU A 235 1.88 -15.84 -8.17
C GLU A 235 0.39 -16.15 -7.97
N LYS A 236 -0.42 -15.12 -7.75
CA LYS A 236 -1.89 -15.25 -7.71
C LYS A 236 -2.54 -15.32 -9.09
N GLY A 237 -1.81 -15.10 -10.17
CA GLY A 237 -2.34 -15.01 -11.52
C GLY A 237 -3.22 -13.78 -11.76
N LEU A 238 -3.04 -12.71 -10.98
CA LEU A 238 -3.77 -11.45 -11.09
C LEU A 238 -2.92 -10.40 -11.80
N SER A 239 -3.59 -9.44 -12.43
CA SER A 239 -3.00 -8.17 -12.83
C SER A 239 -2.93 -7.20 -11.64
N ILE A 240 -2.07 -6.18 -11.73
CA ILE A 240 -2.03 -5.10 -10.73
C ILE A 240 -3.39 -4.39 -10.64
N ASP A 241 -4.05 -4.20 -11.77
CA ASP A 241 -5.37 -3.54 -11.84
C ASP A 241 -6.47 -4.34 -11.11
N GLU A 242 -6.47 -5.66 -11.20
CA GLU A 242 -7.40 -6.51 -10.45
C GLU A 242 -7.12 -6.46 -8.95
N VAL A 243 -5.84 -6.49 -8.54
CA VAL A 243 -5.47 -6.35 -7.13
C VAL A 243 -5.93 -5.00 -6.57
N VAL A 244 -5.67 -3.89 -7.30
CA VAL A 244 -6.07 -2.54 -6.88
C VAL A 244 -7.60 -2.41 -6.87
N THR A 245 -8.29 -3.02 -7.83
CA THR A 245 -9.76 -3.04 -7.89
C THR A 245 -10.35 -3.72 -6.65
N ILE A 246 -9.89 -4.92 -6.31
CA ILE A 246 -10.36 -5.64 -5.11
C ILE A 246 -9.99 -4.85 -3.84
N ALA A 247 -8.76 -4.31 -3.76
CA ALA A 247 -8.32 -3.52 -2.62
C ALA A 247 -9.17 -2.25 -2.43
N SER A 248 -9.58 -1.59 -3.50
CA SER A 248 -10.45 -0.40 -3.46
C SER A 248 -11.85 -0.72 -2.91
N ILE A 249 -12.36 -1.91 -3.22
CA ILE A 249 -13.61 -2.41 -2.67
C ILE A 249 -13.47 -2.67 -1.16
N ILE A 250 -12.42 -3.37 -0.75
CA ILE A 250 -12.13 -3.65 0.67
C ILE A 250 -11.96 -2.34 1.46
N GLU A 251 -11.31 -1.33 0.87
CA GLU A 251 -11.13 -0.02 1.49
C GLU A 251 -12.47 0.66 1.82
N LYS A 252 -13.43 0.56 0.91
CA LYS A 252 -14.75 1.20 1.09
C LYS A 252 -15.67 0.40 2.02
N GLU A 253 -15.57 -0.94 2.01
CA GLU A 253 -16.47 -1.83 2.77
C GLU A 253 -15.98 -2.08 4.20
N ILE A 254 -14.67 -2.28 4.41
CA ILE A 254 -14.15 -2.87 5.65
C ILE A 254 -13.43 -1.84 6.51
N LYS A 255 -14.17 -1.24 7.45
CA LYS A 255 -13.64 -0.30 8.43
C LYS A 255 -12.78 -0.99 9.49
N TYR A 256 -13.15 -2.20 9.91
CA TYR A 256 -12.42 -2.97 10.93
C TYR A 256 -11.24 -3.70 10.32
N ALA A 257 -10.05 -3.15 10.51
CA ALA A 257 -8.81 -3.61 9.87
C ALA A 257 -8.51 -5.12 9.96
N PRO A 258 -8.76 -5.82 11.09
CA PRO A 258 -8.51 -7.27 11.20
C PRO A 258 -9.31 -8.12 10.19
N GLU A 259 -10.43 -7.62 9.66
CA GLU A 259 -11.30 -8.37 8.77
C GLU A 259 -10.96 -8.24 7.28
N ARG A 260 -10.02 -7.36 6.90
CA ARG A 260 -9.68 -7.11 5.49
C ARG A 260 -9.28 -8.37 4.74
N LYS A 261 -8.52 -9.27 5.38
CA LYS A 261 -8.11 -10.55 4.78
C LYS A 261 -9.26 -11.54 4.62
N ILE A 262 -10.22 -11.53 5.56
CA ILE A 262 -11.44 -12.35 5.48
C ILE A 262 -12.32 -11.83 4.33
N ALA A 263 -12.49 -10.52 4.22
CA ALA A 263 -13.25 -9.91 3.14
C ALA A 263 -12.65 -10.20 1.76
N ALA A 264 -11.33 -10.16 1.64
CA ALA A 264 -10.64 -10.60 0.42
C ALA A 264 -10.98 -12.06 0.08
N SER A 265 -10.97 -12.95 1.08
CA SER A 265 -11.37 -14.36 0.89
C SER A 265 -12.80 -14.49 0.38
N VAL A 266 -13.76 -13.72 0.93
CA VAL A 266 -15.15 -13.73 0.46
C VAL A 266 -15.26 -13.33 -1.01
N ILE A 267 -14.52 -12.28 -1.42
CA ILE A 267 -14.53 -11.83 -2.83
C ILE A 267 -13.99 -12.95 -3.73
N PHE A 268 -12.84 -13.56 -3.39
CA PHE A 268 -12.26 -14.65 -4.17
C PHE A 268 -13.19 -15.88 -4.23
N ASN A 269 -13.79 -16.28 -3.11
CA ASN A 269 -14.72 -17.42 -3.05
C ASN A 269 -15.95 -17.19 -3.94
N ARG A 270 -16.48 -15.95 -4.00
CA ARG A 270 -17.58 -15.62 -4.92
C ARG A 270 -17.12 -15.64 -6.38
N LEU A 271 -15.96 -15.09 -6.70
CA LEU A 271 -15.42 -15.12 -8.06
C LEU A 271 -15.20 -16.56 -8.53
N GLU A 272 -14.60 -17.43 -7.72
CA GLU A 272 -14.40 -18.85 -8.03
C GLU A 272 -15.71 -19.60 -8.27
N LYS A 273 -16.76 -19.25 -7.52
CA LYS A 273 -18.10 -19.83 -7.66
C LYS A 273 -18.96 -19.18 -8.76
N ASN A 274 -18.40 -18.22 -9.52
CA ASN A 274 -19.13 -17.40 -10.50
C ASN A 274 -20.37 -16.70 -9.89
N MET A 275 -20.29 -16.32 -8.63
CA MET A 275 -21.33 -15.54 -7.94
C MET A 275 -21.12 -14.04 -8.18
N PRO A 276 -22.19 -13.25 -8.39
CA PRO A 276 -22.08 -11.81 -8.44
C PRO A 276 -21.61 -11.28 -7.09
N LEU A 277 -20.74 -10.25 -7.09
CA LEU A 277 -20.15 -9.73 -5.85
C LEU A 277 -21.19 -8.98 -4.99
N GLN A 278 -22.13 -8.26 -5.60
CA GLN A 278 -23.25 -7.57 -4.91
C GLN A 278 -22.78 -6.66 -3.77
N ILE A 279 -21.84 -5.76 -4.09
CA ILE A 279 -21.20 -4.88 -3.13
C ILE A 279 -21.75 -3.46 -3.27
N ASP A 280 -22.31 -2.93 -2.20
CA ASP A 280 -23.00 -1.62 -2.18
C ASP A 280 -22.08 -0.45 -2.54
N ALA A 281 -20.82 -0.47 -2.09
CA ALA A 281 -19.85 0.58 -2.43
C ALA A 281 -19.64 0.74 -3.94
N THR A 282 -19.77 -0.32 -4.73
CA THR A 282 -19.65 -0.28 -6.19
C THR A 282 -20.86 0.43 -6.84
N VAL A 283 -22.03 0.31 -6.24
CA VAL A 283 -23.25 1.01 -6.66
C VAL A 283 -23.15 2.51 -6.35
N LEU A 284 -22.69 2.85 -5.13
CA LEU A 284 -22.50 4.25 -4.72
C LEU A 284 -21.48 4.96 -5.62
N TYR A 285 -20.39 4.29 -5.99
CA TYR A 285 -19.42 4.82 -6.94
C TYR A 285 -20.07 5.05 -8.33
N ALA A 286 -20.84 4.09 -8.83
CA ALA A 286 -21.54 4.21 -10.11
C ALA A 286 -22.54 5.38 -10.14
N LYS A 287 -23.15 5.73 -9.00
CA LYS A 287 -24.06 6.86 -8.83
C LYS A 287 -23.34 8.20 -8.66
N LYS A 288 -22.03 8.20 -8.37
CA LYS A 288 -21.27 9.38 -7.94
C LYS A 288 -21.85 10.05 -6.69
N GLU A 289 -22.35 9.23 -5.76
CA GLU A 289 -22.96 9.69 -4.52
C GLU A 289 -22.14 9.30 -3.31
N HIS A 290 -21.98 10.26 -2.40
CA HIS A 290 -21.43 10.03 -1.06
C HIS A 290 -22.60 9.75 -0.09
N SER A 291 -23.18 8.57 -0.19
CA SER A 291 -24.25 8.12 0.70
C SER A 291 -23.78 6.93 1.53
N ASP A 292 -24.24 6.84 2.78
CA ASP A 292 -23.95 5.68 3.63
C ASP A 292 -24.88 4.47 3.35
N ARG A 293 -25.86 4.62 2.45
CA ARG A 293 -26.86 3.59 2.16
C ARG A 293 -27.19 3.50 0.67
N THR A 294 -27.23 2.27 0.18
CA THR A 294 -27.73 1.92 -1.15
C THR A 294 -29.20 1.60 -1.05
N LEU A 295 -30.04 2.21 -1.89
CA LEU A 295 -31.46 1.89 -1.99
C LEU A 295 -31.68 0.70 -2.92
N ALA A 296 -32.77 -0.06 -2.73
CA ALA A 296 -33.08 -1.23 -3.54
C ALA A 296 -33.20 -0.93 -5.05
N ASN A 297 -33.57 0.30 -5.44
CA ASN A 297 -33.60 0.71 -6.84
C ASN A 297 -32.20 1.02 -7.40
N ASP A 298 -31.25 1.40 -6.56
CA ASP A 298 -29.89 1.73 -6.97
C ASP A 298 -29.13 0.51 -7.47
N THR A 299 -29.42 -0.67 -6.91
CA THR A 299 -28.80 -1.94 -7.34
C THR A 299 -29.16 -2.34 -8.77
N LYS A 300 -30.16 -1.67 -9.39
CA LYS A 300 -30.58 -1.93 -10.78
C LYS A 300 -29.90 -1.01 -11.81
N ILE A 301 -29.04 -0.11 -11.38
CA ILE A 301 -28.34 0.81 -12.28
C ILE A 301 -27.45 0.03 -13.22
N GLU A 302 -27.65 0.22 -14.52
CA GLU A 302 -26.80 -0.33 -15.57
C GLU A 302 -25.47 0.43 -15.63
N SER A 303 -24.47 -0.09 -14.93
CA SER A 303 -23.13 0.47 -14.91
C SER A 303 -22.09 -0.63 -14.87
N PRO A 304 -20.96 -0.48 -15.56
CA PRO A 304 -19.85 -1.41 -15.52
C PRO A 304 -19.15 -1.48 -14.16
N TYR A 305 -19.47 -0.56 -13.26
CA TYR A 305 -19.02 -0.58 -11.86
C TYR A 305 -19.98 -1.32 -10.94
N ASN A 306 -21.27 -1.43 -11.26
CA ASN A 306 -22.27 -2.02 -10.40
C ASN A 306 -22.16 -3.57 -10.34
N THR A 307 -21.65 -4.11 -9.25
CA THR A 307 -21.48 -5.57 -9.06
C THR A 307 -22.75 -6.34 -8.75
N TYR A 308 -23.93 -5.70 -8.73
CA TYR A 308 -25.23 -6.35 -8.84
C TYR A 308 -25.63 -6.58 -10.30
N TYR A 309 -25.08 -5.75 -11.21
CA TYR A 309 -25.39 -5.81 -12.64
C TYR A 309 -24.35 -6.62 -13.44
N VAL A 310 -23.04 -6.41 -13.14
CA VAL A 310 -21.95 -7.12 -13.80
C VAL A 310 -21.57 -8.40 -13.05
N ASN A 311 -21.13 -9.42 -13.79
CA ASN A 311 -20.53 -10.61 -13.21
C ASN A 311 -19.01 -10.42 -13.07
N GLY A 312 -18.46 -10.81 -11.93
CA GLY A 312 -17.03 -10.65 -11.63
C GLY A 312 -16.68 -9.28 -11.05
N LEU A 313 -15.45 -8.82 -11.30
CA LEU A 313 -14.98 -7.52 -10.84
C LEU A 313 -15.61 -6.38 -11.64
N PRO A 314 -15.77 -5.20 -11.04
CA PRO A 314 -16.12 -4.00 -11.79
C PRO A 314 -15.03 -3.65 -12.80
N VAL A 315 -15.32 -2.72 -13.71
CA VAL A 315 -14.42 -2.33 -14.81
C VAL A 315 -13.07 -1.76 -14.34
N GLY A 316 -12.98 -1.31 -13.10
CA GLY A 316 -11.78 -0.77 -12.46
C GLY A 316 -12.01 -0.42 -11.00
N PRO A 317 -10.99 0.15 -10.32
CA PRO A 317 -11.09 0.58 -8.93
C PRO A 317 -12.18 1.62 -8.68
N ILE A 318 -12.70 1.68 -7.44
CA ILE A 318 -13.76 2.58 -7.00
C ILE A 318 -13.29 3.60 -5.96
N SER A 319 -12.01 3.58 -5.60
CA SER A 319 -11.35 4.51 -4.69
C SER A 319 -9.85 4.26 -4.67
N ASN A 320 -9.09 5.14 -4.03
CA ASN A 320 -7.66 4.96 -3.81
C ASN A 320 -7.42 4.23 -2.48
N PRO A 321 -7.00 2.94 -2.52
CA PRO A 321 -6.85 2.12 -1.33
C PRO A 321 -5.51 2.35 -0.63
N ARG A 322 -5.49 2.12 0.70
CA ARG A 322 -4.27 1.99 1.47
C ARG A 322 -3.55 0.67 1.15
N ILE A 323 -2.25 0.63 1.48
CA ILE A 323 -1.41 -0.53 1.18
C ILE A 323 -1.85 -1.80 1.92
N GLU A 324 -2.44 -1.67 3.12
CA GLU A 324 -2.92 -2.81 3.91
C GLU A 324 -4.12 -3.51 3.24
N CYS A 325 -4.91 -2.80 2.42
CA CYS A 325 -5.95 -3.43 1.62
C CYS A 325 -5.35 -4.22 0.44
N ILE A 326 -4.30 -3.70 -0.20
CA ILE A 326 -3.52 -4.44 -1.20
C ILE A 326 -2.89 -5.69 -0.58
N ASP A 327 -2.27 -5.57 0.60
CA ASP A 327 -1.68 -6.70 1.31
C ASP A 327 -2.73 -7.77 1.71
N ALA A 328 -3.96 -7.36 2.01
CA ALA A 328 -5.06 -8.26 2.29
C ALA A 328 -5.49 -9.06 1.05
N VAL A 329 -5.51 -8.44 -0.13
CA VAL A 329 -5.77 -9.11 -1.42
C VAL A 329 -4.66 -10.10 -1.76
N LEU A 330 -3.41 -9.71 -1.57
CA LEU A 330 -2.26 -10.55 -1.87
C LEU A 330 -2.11 -11.72 -0.90
N ASN A 331 -2.58 -11.58 0.35
CA ASN A 331 -2.49 -12.59 1.41
C ASN A 331 -3.85 -12.77 2.11
N PRO A 332 -4.90 -13.22 1.40
CA PRO A 332 -6.22 -13.43 1.99
C PRO A 332 -6.19 -14.55 3.03
N GLU A 333 -7.12 -14.50 3.97
CA GLU A 333 -7.38 -15.61 4.86
C GLU A 333 -8.01 -16.78 4.11
N GLN A 334 -7.72 -18.01 4.51
CA GLN A 334 -8.29 -19.19 3.88
C GLN A 334 -9.60 -19.53 4.58
N THR A 335 -10.73 -19.16 3.96
CA THR A 335 -12.07 -19.43 4.47
C THR A 335 -12.98 -19.97 3.35
N ASP A 336 -14.13 -20.50 3.71
CA ASP A 336 -15.19 -20.86 2.79
C ASP A 336 -16.35 -19.83 2.74
N TYR A 337 -16.20 -18.71 3.44
CA TYR A 337 -17.22 -17.68 3.56
C TYR A 337 -17.54 -17.04 2.21
N ILE A 338 -18.85 -16.85 1.97
CA ILE A 338 -19.38 -16.17 0.76
C ILE A 338 -20.41 -15.09 1.10
N TYR A 339 -20.77 -14.94 2.37
CA TYR A 339 -21.70 -13.93 2.88
C TYR A 339 -21.08 -13.19 4.06
N TYR A 340 -21.39 -11.90 4.15
CA TYR A 340 -21.11 -11.09 5.34
C TYR A 340 -22.21 -10.05 5.56
N VAL A 341 -22.38 -9.63 6.81
CA VAL A 341 -23.30 -8.55 7.20
C VAL A 341 -22.72 -7.82 8.41
N VAL A 342 -22.96 -6.52 8.51
CA VAL A 342 -22.51 -5.72 9.66
C VAL A 342 -23.10 -6.29 10.95
N LYS A 343 -22.25 -6.58 11.92
CA LYS A 343 -22.61 -7.05 13.25
C LYS A 343 -22.64 -5.91 14.26
N ASN A 344 -21.70 -4.98 14.14
CA ASN A 344 -21.54 -3.87 15.07
C ASN A 344 -21.18 -2.59 14.32
N ASP A 345 -22.13 -1.66 14.25
CA ASP A 345 -21.95 -0.37 13.54
C ASP A 345 -20.88 0.53 14.17
N LYS A 346 -20.65 0.41 15.48
CA LYS A 346 -19.67 1.26 16.18
C LYS A 346 -18.23 0.85 15.86
N THR A 347 -17.98 -0.44 15.75
CA THR A 347 -16.64 -1.00 15.44
C THR A 347 -16.46 -1.27 13.96
N GLY A 348 -17.56 -1.41 13.18
CA GLY A 348 -17.55 -1.85 11.80
C GLY A 348 -17.27 -3.35 11.64
N GLU A 349 -17.44 -4.14 12.71
CA GLU A 349 -17.30 -5.60 12.65
C GLU A 349 -18.44 -6.27 11.89
N HIS A 350 -18.10 -7.36 11.17
CA HIS A 350 -19.04 -8.15 10.38
C HIS A 350 -19.19 -9.56 10.95
N PHE A 351 -20.33 -10.17 10.61
CA PHE A 351 -20.55 -11.59 10.72
C PHE A 351 -20.32 -12.22 9.34
N TYR A 352 -19.51 -13.27 9.29
CA TYR A 352 -19.14 -13.99 8.07
C TYR A 352 -19.65 -15.42 8.11
N THR A 353 -20.16 -15.95 6.99
CA THR A 353 -20.64 -17.33 6.90
C THR A 353 -20.65 -17.83 5.46
N ALA A 354 -20.61 -19.15 5.29
CA ALA A 354 -20.91 -19.84 4.03
C ALA A 354 -22.39 -20.22 3.89
N ASP A 355 -23.16 -20.22 5.00
CA ASP A 355 -24.57 -20.63 5.03
C ASP A 355 -25.52 -19.45 4.79
N TYR A 356 -26.42 -19.60 3.81
CA TYR A 356 -27.37 -18.56 3.46
C TYR A 356 -28.44 -18.31 4.55
N ASN A 357 -28.85 -19.33 5.28
CA ASN A 357 -29.84 -19.16 6.34
C ASN A 357 -29.24 -18.43 7.55
N GLU A 358 -28.01 -18.72 7.90
CA GLU A 358 -27.27 -17.96 8.93
C GLU A 358 -27.13 -16.50 8.53
N PHE A 359 -26.77 -16.24 7.27
CA PHE A 359 -26.71 -14.88 6.73
C PHE A 359 -28.04 -14.15 6.85
N LEU A 360 -29.16 -14.79 6.43
CA LEU A 360 -30.50 -14.20 6.53
C LEU A 360 -30.88 -13.87 7.97
N LYS A 361 -30.56 -14.76 8.90
CA LYS A 361 -30.82 -14.56 10.34
C LYS A 361 -30.02 -13.35 10.86
N ALA A 362 -28.71 -13.30 10.58
CA ALA A 362 -27.86 -12.20 10.98
C ALA A 362 -28.30 -10.87 10.37
N LYS A 363 -28.70 -10.87 9.08
CA LYS A 363 -29.26 -9.70 8.39
C LYS A 363 -30.56 -9.20 9.04
N GLN A 364 -31.45 -10.08 9.42
CA GLN A 364 -32.69 -9.71 10.12
C GLN A 364 -32.41 -9.15 11.51
N GLU A 365 -31.44 -9.69 12.25
CA GLU A 365 -31.01 -9.17 13.54
C GLU A 365 -30.40 -7.75 13.41
N TYR A 366 -29.64 -7.52 12.34
CA TYR A 366 -29.10 -6.19 12.04
C TYR A 366 -30.20 -5.18 11.73
N LEU A 367 -31.15 -5.52 10.86
CA LEU A 367 -32.23 -4.61 10.46
C LEU A 367 -33.15 -4.22 11.62
N LYS A 368 -33.41 -5.10 12.59
CA LYS A 368 -34.20 -4.79 13.81
C LYS A 368 -33.62 -3.67 14.68
N LYS A 369 -32.39 -3.25 14.43
CA LYS A 369 -31.79 -2.11 15.16
C LYS A 369 -32.26 -0.75 14.61
N PHE A 370 -32.92 -0.74 13.46
CA PHE A 370 -33.39 0.45 12.77
C PHE A 370 -34.91 0.59 12.72
N ASP A 371 -35.65 -0.48 13.17
CA ASP A 371 -37.07 -0.48 13.42
C ASP A 371 -37.39 0.02 14.85
#